data_b41f8b86bbaedff01197ff132e226782
#
_entry.id   b41f8b86bbaedff01197ff132e226782
#
_cell.length_a   1.000
_cell.length_b   1.000
_cell.length_c   1.000
_cell.angle_alpha   90.00
_cell.angle_beta   90.00
_cell.angle_gamma   90.00
#
_symmetry.space_group_name_H-M   'P 1'
#
loop_
_entity.id
_entity.type
_entity.pdbx_description
1 polymer ?
#
loop_
_entity_poly.entity_id
_entity_poly.type
_entity_poly.pdbx_seq_one_letter_code
_entity_poly.pdbx_strand_id
1 'polypeptide(L)'
;MTPRLTTTQWLIIVIASIGFLFDTYELLMTPLVAGPAIAELLKVPTNNPLVTEWVGRLLWISALCGGVFGLLGGWLVDKLGRKTVMALSIFIYSLSPFFAAYATSLPMFVFFRSTTFIGVCVEFVAAITWLSEVFEDPRQRRKWQIGRAHV
;
A
#
# COMPACT_ATOMS: atom_id res chain seq x y z
N MET A 1 -29.37 15.48 14.96
CA MET A 1 -29.69 14.17 14.32
C MET A 1 -28.42 13.68 13.65
N THR A 2 -27.82 12.64 14.17
CA THR A 2 -26.65 12.00 13.52
C THR A 2 -27.12 11.33 12.23
N PRO A 3 -26.53 11.64 11.07
CA PRO A 3 -26.91 10.99 9.82
C PRO A 3 -26.67 9.48 9.95
N ARG A 4 -27.70 8.68 9.77
CA ARG A 4 -27.56 7.23 9.73
C ARG A 4 -26.77 6.84 8.47
N LEU A 5 -25.65 6.18 8.66
CA LEU A 5 -24.84 5.66 7.56
C LEU A 5 -25.68 4.64 6.74
N THR A 6 -25.58 4.73 5.43
CA THR A 6 -26.19 3.73 4.54
C THR A 6 -25.41 2.42 4.62
N THR A 7 -26.07 1.31 4.27
CA THR A 7 -25.42 -0.03 4.24
C THR A 7 -24.18 -0.03 3.37
N THR A 8 -24.18 0.69 2.26
CA THR A 8 -23.03 0.84 1.36
C THR A 8 -21.87 1.56 2.04
N GLN A 9 -22.14 2.64 2.79
CA GLN A 9 -21.11 3.36 3.54
C GLN A 9 -20.52 2.49 4.64
N TRP A 10 -21.32 1.69 5.33
CA TRP A 10 -20.84 0.72 6.31
C TRP A 10 -19.92 -0.34 5.69
N LEU A 11 -20.31 -0.89 4.54
CA LEU A 11 -19.48 -1.87 3.82
C LEU A 11 -18.14 -1.27 3.39
N ILE A 12 -18.13 -0.03 2.91
CA ILE A 12 -16.90 0.66 2.50
C ILE A 12 -15.97 0.87 3.70
N ILE A 13 -16.51 1.30 4.85
CA ILE A 13 -15.72 1.46 6.08
C ILE A 13 -15.10 0.13 6.51
N VAL A 14 -15.88 -0.95 6.52
CA VAL A 14 -15.39 -2.26 6.94
C VAL A 14 -14.29 -2.77 6.00
N ILE A 15 -14.49 -2.68 4.69
CA ILE A 15 -13.51 -3.10 3.70
C ILE A 15 -12.22 -2.27 3.82
N ALA A 16 -12.33 -0.96 3.93
CA ALA A 16 -11.19 -0.07 4.11
C ALA A 16 -10.44 -0.35 5.43
N SER A 17 -11.17 -0.65 6.51
CA SER A 17 -10.57 -0.99 7.81
C SER A 17 -9.80 -2.32 7.76
N ILE A 18 -10.34 -3.30 7.05
CA ILE A 18 -9.68 -4.59 6.84
C ILE A 18 -8.40 -4.39 6.01
N GLY A 19 -8.46 -3.62 4.91
CA GLY A 19 -7.29 -3.28 4.10
C GLY A 19 -6.21 -2.61 4.95
N PHE A 20 -6.55 -1.59 5.72
CA PHE A 20 -5.63 -0.89 6.61
C PHE A 20 -4.99 -1.79 7.68
N LEU A 21 -5.73 -2.79 8.17
CA LEU A 21 -5.21 -3.77 9.10
C LEU A 21 -4.16 -4.68 8.45
N PHE A 22 -4.39 -5.09 7.20
CA PHE A 22 -3.41 -5.84 6.42
C PHE A 22 -2.16 -5.02 6.08
N ASP A 23 -2.31 -3.75 5.74
CA ASP A 23 -1.19 -2.82 5.51
C ASP A 23 -0.31 -2.70 6.75
N THR A 24 -0.93 -2.51 7.91
CA THR A 24 -0.23 -2.45 9.20
C THR A 24 0.50 -3.75 9.52
N TYR A 25 -0.16 -4.89 9.26
CA TYR A 25 0.45 -6.21 9.42
C TYR A 25 1.70 -6.36 8.55
N GLU A 26 1.65 -5.98 7.26
CA GLU A 26 2.80 -6.09 6.36
C GLU A 26 3.96 -5.18 6.79
N LEU A 27 3.69 -3.97 7.26
CA LEU A 27 4.69 -3.06 7.81
C LEU A 27 5.42 -3.66 9.02
N LEU A 28 4.70 -4.33 9.92
CA LEU A 28 5.27 -4.97 11.11
C LEU A 28 6.00 -6.28 10.78
N MET A 29 5.51 -7.04 9.80
CA MET A 29 6.10 -8.31 9.40
C MET A 29 7.41 -8.13 8.62
N THR A 30 7.55 -7.06 7.87
CA THR A 30 8.77 -6.83 7.06
C THR A 30 10.06 -6.86 7.89
N PRO A 31 10.25 -6.08 8.96
CA PRO A 31 11.48 -6.14 9.75
C PRO A 31 11.67 -7.47 10.49
N LEU A 32 10.57 -8.14 10.86
CA LEU A 32 10.63 -9.42 11.57
C LEU A 32 11.12 -10.56 10.67
N VAL A 33 10.65 -10.61 9.43
CA VAL A 33 10.96 -11.68 8.47
C VAL A 33 12.24 -11.39 7.69
N ALA A 34 12.57 -10.12 7.47
CA ALA A 34 13.72 -9.73 6.64
C ALA A 34 15.07 -10.21 7.21
N GLY A 35 15.25 -10.15 8.54
CA GLY A 35 16.50 -10.57 9.17
C GLY A 35 16.85 -12.04 8.87
N PRO A 36 16.00 -13.00 9.26
CA PRO A 36 16.21 -14.42 8.96
C PRO A 36 16.36 -14.71 7.45
N ALA A 37 15.52 -14.13 6.61
CA ALA A 37 15.58 -14.35 5.16
C ALA A 37 16.89 -13.85 4.54
N ILE A 38 17.38 -12.67 4.94
CA ILE A 38 18.65 -12.11 4.47
C ILE A 38 19.82 -12.96 4.96
N ALA A 39 19.77 -13.43 6.21
CA ALA A 39 20.80 -14.29 6.78
C ALA A 39 20.93 -15.59 5.97
N GLU A 40 19.80 -16.21 5.61
CA GLU A 40 19.77 -17.42 4.78
C GLU A 40 20.31 -17.16 3.36
N LEU A 41 19.89 -16.07 2.71
CA LEU A 41 20.34 -15.69 1.37
C LEU A 41 21.84 -15.35 1.32
N LEU A 42 22.37 -14.76 2.37
CA LEU A 42 23.81 -14.45 2.50
C LEU A 42 24.61 -15.63 3.04
N LYS A 43 23.96 -16.70 3.51
CA LYS A 43 24.60 -17.85 4.18
C LYS A 43 25.45 -17.46 5.37
N VAL A 44 24.99 -16.53 6.19
CA VAL A 44 25.65 -16.05 7.40
C VAL A 44 24.73 -16.19 8.62
N PRO A 45 25.27 -16.23 9.84
CA PRO A 45 24.45 -16.22 11.05
C PRO A 45 23.59 -14.97 11.15
N THR A 46 22.39 -15.08 11.73
CA THR A 46 21.42 -13.97 11.86
C THR A 46 21.97 -12.78 12.66
N ASN A 47 22.91 -13.01 13.56
CA ASN A 47 23.58 -11.97 14.36
C ASN A 47 24.74 -11.27 13.64
N ASN A 48 24.99 -11.59 12.36
CA ASN A 48 26.03 -10.95 11.58
C ASN A 48 25.68 -9.49 11.29
N PRO A 49 26.61 -8.53 11.47
CA PRO A 49 26.39 -7.11 11.18
C PRO A 49 25.87 -6.84 9.76
N LEU A 50 26.28 -7.65 8.77
CA LEU A 50 25.80 -7.54 7.39
C LEU A 50 24.29 -7.73 7.28
N VAL A 51 23.68 -8.57 8.11
CA VAL A 51 22.24 -8.79 8.11
C VAL A 51 21.52 -7.52 8.54
N THR A 52 21.98 -6.89 9.62
CA THR A 52 21.41 -5.62 10.12
C THR A 52 21.54 -4.50 9.08
N GLU A 53 22.69 -4.42 8.43
CA GLU A 53 22.94 -3.44 7.37
C GLU A 53 21.97 -3.63 6.20
N TRP A 54 21.79 -4.85 5.72
CA TRP A 54 20.90 -5.15 4.62
C TRP A 54 19.41 -4.99 4.98
N VAL A 55 19.02 -5.28 6.21
CA VAL A 55 17.66 -4.95 6.70
C VAL A 55 17.44 -3.44 6.65
N GLY A 56 18.39 -2.63 7.09
CA GLY A 56 18.34 -1.18 6.99
C GLY A 56 18.24 -0.69 5.54
N ARG A 57 19.05 -1.24 4.64
CA ARG A 57 19.01 -0.92 3.20
C ARG A 57 17.67 -1.32 2.57
N LEU A 58 17.15 -2.49 2.89
CA LEU A 58 15.84 -2.94 2.43
C LEU A 58 14.74 -1.96 2.82
N LEU A 59 14.69 -1.54 4.09
CA LEU A 59 13.70 -0.60 4.58
C LEU A 59 13.81 0.76 3.88
N TRP A 60 15.03 1.27 3.69
CA TRP A 60 15.28 2.51 2.96
C TRP A 60 14.84 2.44 1.51
N ILE A 61 15.23 1.41 0.78
CA ILE A 61 14.87 1.22 -0.64
C ILE A 61 13.36 1.11 -0.76
N SER A 62 12.72 0.29 0.08
CA SER A 62 11.27 0.12 0.08
C SER A 62 10.53 1.43 0.38
N ALA A 63 11.00 2.21 1.37
CA ALA A 63 10.41 3.49 1.73
C ALA A 63 10.53 4.53 0.61
N LEU A 64 11.69 4.62 -0.05
CA LEU A 64 11.88 5.51 -1.19
C LEU A 64 10.98 5.12 -2.37
N CYS A 65 10.95 3.83 -2.72
CA CYS A 65 10.07 3.32 -3.77
C CYS A 65 8.60 3.57 -3.43
N GLY A 66 8.17 3.24 -2.21
CA GLY A 66 6.80 3.47 -1.75
C GLY A 66 6.40 4.95 -1.77
N GLY A 67 7.29 5.85 -1.35
CA GLY A 67 7.06 7.29 -1.39
C GLY A 67 6.88 7.81 -2.82
N VAL A 68 7.79 7.48 -3.73
CA VAL A 68 7.73 7.90 -5.13
C VAL A 68 6.48 7.34 -5.82
N PHE A 69 6.25 6.03 -5.69
CA PHE A 69 5.09 5.39 -6.33
C PHE A 69 3.78 5.72 -5.63
N GLY A 70 3.79 6.04 -4.34
CA GLY A 70 2.61 6.57 -3.64
C GLY A 70 2.15 7.91 -4.20
N LEU A 71 3.09 8.82 -4.49
CA LEU A 71 2.78 10.09 -5.16
C LEU A 71 2.23 9.85 -6.59
N LEU A 72 2.86 8.96 -7.36
CA LEU A 72 2.36 8.55 -8.67
C LEU A 72 1.00 7.85 -8.58
N GLY A 73 0.73 7.15 -7.48
CA GLY A 73 -0.53 6.49 -7.18
C GLY A 73 -1.71 7.45 -7.17
N GLY A 74 -1.54 8.66 -6.62
CA GLY A 74 -2.56 9.70 -6.69
C GLY A 74 -2.95 10.05 -8.12
N TRP A 75 -1.98 10.29 -9.00
CA TRP A 75 -2.22 10.52 -10.42
C TRP A 75 -2.87 9.32 -11.12
N LEU A 76 -2.47 8.11 -10.75
CA LEU A 76 -3.03 6.87 -11.28
C LEU A 76 -4.50 6.70 -10.88
N VAL A 77 -4.83 7.04 -9.62
CA VAL A 77 -6.19 7.03 -9.09
C VAL A 77 -7.10 7.98 -9.87
N ASP A 78 -6.62 9.17 -10.21
CA ASP A 78 -7.38 10.13 -11.01
C ASP A 78 -7.60 9.66 -12.45
N LYS A 79 -6.65 8.95 -13.04
CA LYS A 79 -6.69 8.49 -14.43
C LYS A 79 -7.43 7.17 -14.64
N LEU A 80 -7.19 6.17 -13.80
CA LEU A 80 -7.73 4.82 -13.94
C LEU A 80 -8.97 4.57 -13.06
N GLY A 81 -9.24 5.47 -12.15
CA GLY A 81 -10.30 5.34 -11.17
C GLY A 81 -9.89 4.52 -9.94
N ARG A 82 -10.46 4.91 -8.80
CA ARG A 82 -10.10 4.42 -7.46
C ARG A 82 -10.25 2.93 -7.28
N LYS A 83 -11.34 2.35 -7.77
CA LYS A 83 -11.61 0.90 -7.69
C LYS A 83 -10.55 0.07 -8.40
N THR A 84 -10.15 0.51 -9.60
CA THR A 84 -9.17 -0.21 -10.43
C THR A 84 -7.79 -0.16 -9.78
N VAL A 85 -7.36 1.03 -9.33
CA VAL A 85 -6.05 1.19 -8.68
C VAL A 85 -6.00 0.41 -7.38
N MET A 86 -7.04 0.45 -6.55
CA MET A 86 -7.14 -0.31 -5.32
C MET A 86 -7.09 -1.83 -5.58
N ALA A 87 -7.82 -2.34 -6.57
CA ALA A 87 -7.77 -3.76 -6.92
C ALA A 87 -6.39 -4.19 -7.45
N LEU A 88 -5.74 -3.37 -8.27
CA LEU A 88 -4.40 -3.62 -8.78
C LEU A 88 -3.34 -3.59 -7.68
N SER A 89 -3.41 -2.62 -6.77
CA SER A 89 -2.46 -2.51 -5.67
C SER A 89 -2.56 -3.71 -4.72
N ILE A 90 -3.80 -4.12 -4.36
CA ILE A 90 -4.04 -5.34 -3.56
C ILE A 90 -3.46 -6.57 -4.25
N PHE A 91 -3.69 -6.71 -5.53
CA PHE A 91 -3.15 -7.83 -6.31
C PHE A 91 -1.61 -7.84 -6.30
N ILE A 92 -0.98 -6.69 -6.51
CA ILE A 92 0.48 -6.55 -6.52
C ILE A 92 1.06 -6.90 -5.15
N TYR A 93 0.55 -6.29 -4.07
CA TYR A 93 1.15 -6.54 -2.75
C TYR A 93 0.83 -7.92 -2.18
N SER A 94 -0.23 -8.58 -2.64
CA SER A 94 -0.53 -9.96 -2.25
C SER A 94 0.36 -10.98 -2.97
N LEU A 95 0.66 -10.75 -4.26
CA LEU A 95 1.53 -11.66 -5.02
C LEU A 95 3.02 -11.45 -4.73
N SER A 96 3.46 -10.23 -4.50
CA SER A 96 4.87 -9.93 -4.31
C SER A 96 5.52 -10.66 -3.12
N PRO A 97 4.90 -10.74 -1.92
CA PRO A 97 5.46 -11.52 -0.81
C PRO A 97 5.56 -13.01 -1.12
N PHE A 98 4.59 -13.54 -1.88
CA PHE A 98 4.64 -14.92 -2.33
C PHE A 98 5.89 -15.19 -3.18
N PHE A 99 6.19 -14.33 -4.16
CA PHE A 99 7.42 -14.45 -4.95
C PHE A 99 8.68 -14.15 -4.13
N ALA A 100 8.62 -13.25 -3.15
CA ALA A 100 9.72 -12.99 -2.23
C ALA A 100 10.10 -14.22 -1.41
N ALA A 101 9.13 -15.08 -1.05
CA ALA A 101 9.39 -16.33 -0.34
C ALA A 101 10.20 -17.34 -1.15
N TYR A 102 10.14 -17.26 -2.48
CA TYR A 102 10.92 -18.10 -3.40
C TYR A 102 12.18 -17.41 -3.93
N ALA A 103 12.57 -16.28 -3.37
CA ALA A 103 13.75 -15.56 -3.81
C ALA A 103 15.01 -16.38 -3.52
N THR A 104 15.82 -16.60 -4.55
CA THR A 104 17.10 -17.32 -4.47
C THR A 104 18.30 -16.38 -4.38
N SER A 105 18.07 -15.09 -4.49
CA SER A 105 19.11 -14.05 -4.43
C SER A 105 18.63 -12.83 -3.66
N LEU A 106 19.58 -12.15 -3.01
CA LEU A 106 19.28 -10.95 -2.24
C LEU A 106 18.65 -9.81 -3.08
N PRO A 107 19.13 -9.50 -4.30
CA PRO A 107 18.47 -8.50 -5.15
C PRO A 107 17.02 -8.86 -5.50
N MET A 108 16.73 -10.13 -5.75
CA MET A 108 15.39 -10.62 -6.05
C MET A 108 14.47 -10.44 -4.84
N PHE A 109 14.95 -10.77 -3.64
CA PHE A 109 14.22 -10.56 -2.38
C PHE A 109 13.92 -9.08 -2.15
N VAL A 110 14.93 -8.20 -2.28
CA VAL A 110 14.78 -6.75 -2.15
C VAL A 110 13.78 -6.20 -3.16
N PHE A 111 13.82 -6.65 -4.41
CA PHE A 111 12.89 -6.23 -5.45
C PHE A 111 11.44 -6.56 -5.11
N PHE A 112 11.14 -7.80 -4.75
CA PHE A 112 9.78 -8.19 -4.42
C PHE A 112 9.27 -7.53 -3.13
N ARG A 113 10.11 -7.38 -2.10
CA ARG A 113 9.73 -6.66 -0.87
C ARG A 113 9.46 -5.17 -1.13
N SER A 114 10.26 -4.54 -1.97
CA SER A 114 10.01 -3.15 -2.39
C SER A 114 8.73 -3.02 -3.20
N THR A 115 8.43 -3.97 -4.09
CA THR A 115 7.18 -4.02 -4.87
C THR A 115 5.97 -4.20 -3.96
N THR A 116 6.06 -5.03 -2.90
CA THR A 116 5.03 -5.16 -1.87
C THR A 116 4.74 -3.80 -1.24
N PHE A 117 5.79 -3.08 -0.83
CA PHE A 117 5.65 -1.79 -0.17
C PHE A 117 5.06 -0.70 -1.09
N ILE A 118 5.40 -0.73 -2.38
CA ILE A 118 4.76 0.12 -3.41
C ILE A 118 3.25 -0.15 -3.46
N GLY A 119 2.84 -1.42 -3.50
CA GLY A 119 1.42 -1.79 -3.53
C GLY A 119 0.66 -1.24 -2.31
N VAL A 120 1.22 -1.41 -1.11
CA VAL A 120 0.65 -0.89 0.15
C VAL A 120 0.50 0.64 0.10
N CYS A 121 1.55 1.38 -0.33
CA CYS A 121 1.49 2.84 -0.41
C CYS A 121 0.45 3.34 -1.42
N VAL A 122 0.34 2.70 -2.58
CA VAL A 122 -0.65 3.04 -3.61
C VAL A 122 -2.06 2.72 -3.15
N GLU A 123 -2.27 1.58 -2.47
CA GLU A 123 -3.55 1.22 -1.89
C GLU A 123 -4.00 2.25 -0.85
N PHE A 124 -3.10 2.64 0.06
CA PHE A 124 -3.38 3.63 1.09
C PHE A 124 -3.87 4.96 0.50
N VAL A 125 -3.21 5.45 -0.56
CA VAL A 125 -3.63 6.67 -1.27
C VAL A 125 -5.00 6.48 -1.91
N ALA A 126 -5.25 5.35 -2.57
CA ALA A 126 -6.53 5.05 -3.21
C ALA A 126 -7.66 4.91 -2.18
N ALA A 127 -7.42 4.26 -1.05
CA ALA A 127 -8.39 4.06 0.02
C ALA A 127 -8.80 5.39 0.69
N ILE A 128 -7.82 6.25 1.04
CA ILE A 128 -8.10 7.57 1.63
C ILE A 128 -8.89 8.44 0.66
N THR A 129 -8.49 8.47 -0.60
CA THR A 129 -9.19 9.24 -1.64
C THR A 129 -10.63 8.75 -1.80
N TRP A 130 -10.85 7.45 -1.81
CA TRP A 130 -12.19 6.88 -1.92
C TRP A 130 -13.03 7.16 -0.69
N LEU A 131 -12.45 7.03 0.50
CA LEU A 131 -13.13 7.30 1.76
C LEU A 131 -13.57 8.76 1.86
N SER A 132 -12.69 9.70 1.51
CA SER A 132 -13.00 11.13 1.55
C SER A 132 -14.20 11.50 0.67
N GLU A 133 -14.34 10.88 -0.51
CA GLU A 133 -15.47 11.13 -1.41
C GLU A 133 -16.80 10.54 -0.95
N VAL A 134 -16.75 9.41 -0.25
CA VAL A 134 -17.97 8.80 0.30
C VAL A 134 -18.59 9.66 1.40
N PHE A 135 -17.74 10.42 2.12
CA PHE A 135 -18.18 11.30 3.21
C PHE A 135 -18.31 12.78 2.81
N GLU A 136 -18.01 13.15 1.55
CA GLU A 136 -18.32 14.49 1.06
C GLU A 136 -19.84 14.75 1.09
N ASP A 137 -20.21 15.89 1.71
CA ASP A 137 -21.61 16.34 1.78
C ASP A 137 -22.18 16.51 0.36
N PRO A 138 -23.35 15.90 0.03
CA PRO A 138 -24.00 16.05 -1.27
C PRO A 138 -24.21 17.50 -1.72
N ARG A 139 -24.26 18.45 -0.78
CA ARG A 139 -24.35 19.89 -1.04
C ARG A 139 -23.05 20.48 -1.59
N GLN A 140 -21.90 20.00 -1.15
CA GLN A 140 -20.61 20.42 -1.67
C GLN A 140 -20.37 19.84 -3.07
N ARG A 141 -20.71 18.58 -3.29
CA ARG A 141 -20.61 17.91 -4.60
C ARG A 141 -21.39 18.67 -5.69
N ARG A 142 -22.57 19.19 -5.37
CA ARG A 142 -23.39 19.95 -6.29
C ARG A 142 -22.76 21.30 -6.68
N LYS A 143 -22.07 21.97 -5.77
CA LYS A 143 -21.37 23.24 -6.04
C LYS A 143 -20.17 23.05 -7.00
N TRP A 144 -19.42 21.97 -6.86
CA TRP A 144 -18.29 21.66 -7.74
C TRP A 144 -18.73 21.23 -9.14
N GLN A 145 -19.87 20.54 -9.28
CA GLN A 145 -20.42 20.17 -10.58
C GLN A 145 -20.96 21.39 -11.35
N ILE A 146 -21.59 22.33 -10.67
CA ILE A 146 -22.11 23.56 -11.30
C ILE A 146 -20.94 24.46 -11.74
N GLY A 147 -19.86 24.55 -10.97
CA GLY A 147 -18.66 25.34 -11.34
C GLY A 147 -17.93 24.82 -12.57
N ARG A 148 -18.00 23.52 -12.87
CA ARG A 148 -17.38 22.93 -14.10
C ARG A 148 -18.26 23.06 -15.35
N ALA A 149 -19.53 23.35 -15.22
CA ALA A 149 -20.45 23.51 -16.35
C ALA A 149 -20.40 24.93 -16.96
N HIS A 150 -19.61 25.84 -16.39
CA HIS A 150 -19.48 27.24 -16.82
C HIS A 150 -18.05 27.63 -17.27
N VAL A 151 -17.18 26.64 -17.54
CA VAL A 151 -15.87 26.83 -18.20
C VAL A 151 -15.86 26.02 -19.53
#